data_314b650a8ad792f19fc61f94fdaed762
#
_entry.id   314b650a8ad792f19fc61f94fdaed762
#
_cell.length_a   1.000
_cell.length_b   1.000
_cell.length_c   1.000
_cell.angle_alpha   90.00
_cell.angle_beta   90.00
_cell.angle_gamma   90.00
#
_symmetry.space_group_name_H-M   'P 1'
#
loop_
_entity.id
_entity.type
_entity.pdbx_description
1 polymer ?
#
loop_
_entity_poly.entity_id
_entity_poly.type
_entity_poly.pdbx_seq_one_letter_code
_entity_poly.pdbx_strand_id
1 'polypeptide(L)'
;MRLLARISPHVDDRSARLAGIALMLLSVFMFSFGDALGKYIVATYSVGQLLCLRAVAALFVLSPAIWRQRDKFAQLERPVLQVVRVALSTVEVAAFFLATVYLPLADVTTYYLACPIFVTALSAVVLREGVGWRRWVAIVIGFCGVVIALKPSAQTVSWPAMIALGGSLCFSVLMLITRLLRATPDIVMATSQFVGTFVLGAIMAPFGWVTPSGSHLALFAAAGCISVSALLCVNRALKLAPASIVVPYQYSMIVWAVMFGLIVFGDVPSRSVVLGGLIIIGAGLYIFLRERKLGREGVAISPPA
;
A
#
# COMPACT_ATOMS: atom_id res chain seq x y z
N MET A 1 -23.68 -1.73 -42.63
CA MET A 1 -22.62 -1.39 -41.67
C MET A 1 -22.93 -1.92 -40.26
N ARG A 2 -23.32 -3.19 -40.08
CA ARG A 2 -23.67 -3.80 -38.76
C ARG A 2 -23.03 -5.22 -38.57
N LEU A 3 -21.96 -5.54 -39.30
CA LEU A 3 -21.33 -6.88 -39.30
C LEU A 3 -19.91 -6.90 -38.72
N LEU A 4 -19.34 -5.76 -38.27
CA LEU A 4 -18.01 -5.67 -37.68
C LEU A 4 -18.00 -5.57 -36.14
N ALA A 5 -19.16 -5.69 -35.49
CA ALA A 5 -19.28 -5.58 -34.01
C ALA A 5 -19.25 -6.93 -33.28
N ARG A 6 -18.86 -8.02 -33.94
CA ARG A 6 -18.76 -9.38 -33.34
C ARG A 6 -17.36 -9.97 -33.38
N ILE A 7 -16.32 -9.15 -33.23
CA ILE A 7 -14.96 -9.65 -33.01
C ILE A 7 -14.70 -9.70 -31.49
N SER A 8 -14.96 -10.87 -30.95
CA SER A 8 -14.57 -11.43 -29.64
C SER A 8 -14.28 -10.48 -28.48
N PRO A 9 -15.26 -10.32 -27.55
CA PRO A 9 -15.04 -9.71 -26.23
C PRO A 9 -14.03 -10.48 -25.36
N HIS A 10 -13.74 -11.76 -25.68
CA HIS A 10 -12.92 -12.64 -24.85
C HIS A 10 -11.40 -12.48 -25.01
N VAL A 11 -10.91 -12.03 -26.16
CA VAL A 11 -9.46 -11.85 -26.38
C VAL A 11 -8.99 -10.56 -25.74
N ASP A 12 -9.77 -9.47 -25.85
CA ASP A 12 -9.46 -8.18 -25.21
C ASP A 12 -9.54 -8.25 -23.68
N ASP A 13 -10.49 -9.01 -23.13
CA ASP A 13 -10.65 -9.17 -21.67
C ASP A 13 -9.50 -9.98 -21.06
N ARG A 14 -8.96 -11.00 -21.77
CA ARG A 14 -7.80 -11.78 -21.29
C ARG A 14 -6.51 -10.97 -21.34
N SER A 15 -6.27 -10.24 -22.41
CA SER A 15 -5.06 -9.41 -22.54
C SER A 15 -5.05 -8.27 -21.53
N ALA A 16 -6.20 -7.61 -21.29
CA ALA A 16 -6.36 -6.59 -20.28
C ALA A 16 -6.12 -7.13 -18.84
N ARG A 17 -6.61 -8.35 -18.55
CA ARG A 17 -6.36 -8.99 -17.24
C ARG A 17 -4.89 -9.33 -17.05
N LEU A 18 -4.21 -9.88 -18.05
CA LEU A 18 -2.78 -10.17 -17.99
C LEU A 18 -1.95 -8.89 -17.83
N ALA A 19 -2.29 -7.83 -18.56
CA ALA A 19 -1.66 -6.53 -18.40
C ALA A 19 -1.90 -5.95 -16.99
N GLY A 20 -3.10 -6.10 -16.43
CA GLY A 20 -3.42 -5.72 -15.06
C GLY A 20 -2.58 -6.47 -14.03
N ILE A 21 -2.40 -7.78 -14.19
CA ILE A 21 -1.54 -8.61 -13.32
C ILE A 21 -0.08 -8.17 -13.43
N ALA A 22 0.43 -7.99 -14.66
CA ALA A 22 1.82 -7.57 -14.89
C ALA A 22 2.10 -6.19 -14.26
N LEU A 23 1.19 -5.22 -14.42
CA LEU A 23 1.29 -3.90 -13.81
C LEU A 23 1.22 -3.96 -12.28
N MET A 24 0.40 -4.85 -11.71
CA MET A 24 0.35 -5.05 -10.26
C MET A 24 1.67 -5.62 -9.73
N LEU A 25 2.22 -6.66 -10.36
CA LEU A 25 3.52 -7.23 -9.99
C LEU A 25 4.64 -6.21 -10.12
N LEU A 26 4.64 -5.42 -11.21
CA LEU A 26 5.59 -4.33 -11.41
C LEU A 26 5.47 -3.27 -10.31
N SER A 27 4.25 -2.87 -9.96
CA SER A 27 4.03 -1.87 -8.91
C SER A 27 4.52 -2.37 -7.56
N VAL A 28 4.25 -3.62 -7.22
CA VAL A 28 4.71 -4.25 -5.97
C VAL A 28 6.23 -4.32 -5.91
N PHE A 29 6.87 -4.72 -7.01
CA PHE A 29 8.33 -4.69 -7.13
C PHE A 29 8.88 -3.26 -6.91
N MET A 30 8.29 -2.26 -7.59
CA MET A 30 8.71 -0.87 -7.48
C MET A 30 8.50 -0.32 -6.07
N PHE A 31 7.38 -0.64 -5.40
CA PHE A 31 7.18 -0.26 -4.00
C PHE A 31 8.25 -0.89 -3.11
N SER A 32 8.46 -2.21 -3.19
CA SER A 32 9.47 -2.89 -2.38
C SER A 32 10.89 -2.38 -2.63
N PHE A 33 11.22 -2.06 -3.89
CA PHE A 33 12.50 -1.43 -4.22
C PHE A 33 12.61 -0.01 -3.66
N GLY A 34 11.53 0.78 -3.75
CA GLY A 34 11.44 2.12 -3.16
C GLY A 34 11.55 2.09 -1.64
N ASP A 35 10.98 1.08 -0.99
CA ASP A 35 11.05 0.88 0.47
C ASP A 35 12.47 0.49 0.90
N ALA A 36 13.14 -0.39 0.14
CA ALA A 36 14.54 -0.74 0.38
C ALA A 36 15.46 0.49 0.18
N LEU A 37 15.23 1.25 -0.89
CA LEU A 37 15.96 2.51 -1.12
C LEU A 37 15.71 3.53 0.00
N GLY A 38 14.47 3.67 0.45
CA GLY A 38 14.11 4.52 1.58
C GLY A 38 14.79 4.08 2.88
N LYS A 39 14.81 2.76 3.17
CA LYS A 39 15.56 2.21 4.31
C LYS A 39 17.05 2.52 4.22
N TYR A 40 17.64 2.38 3.04
CA TYR A 40 19.04 2.74 2.81
C TYR A 40 19.32 4.23 3.10
N ILE A 41 18.42 5.11 2.66
CA ILE A 41 18.54 6.55 2.86
C ILE A 41 18.39 6.91 4.35
N VAL A 42 17.43 6.34 5.08
CA VAL A 42 17.22 6.66 6.50
C VAL A 42 18.30 6.09 7.44
N ALA A 43 19.21 5.25 6.93
CA ALA A 43 20.41 4.87 7.67
C ALA A 43 21.38 6.05 7.89
N THR A 44 21.33 7.06 7.02
CA THR A 44 22.20 8.25 7.09
C THR A 44 21.42 9.53 7.33
N TYR A 45 20.21 9.64 6.82
CA TYR A 45 19.38 10.85 6.83
C TYR A 45 18.15 10.67 7.71
N SER A 46 17.62 11.78 8.24
CA SER A 46 16.39 11.70 9.03
C SER A 46 15.19 11.27 8.17
N VAL A 47 14.20 10.63 8.81
CA VAL A 47 12.93 10.26 8.15
C VAL A 47 12.25 11.51 7.57
N GLY A 48 12.26 12.64 8.30
CA GLY A 48 11.70 13.91 7.82
C GLY A 48 12.36 14.38 6.53
N GLN A 49 13.68 14.25 6.43
CA GLN A 49 14.43 14.62 5.24
C GLN A 49 14.11 13.70 4.05
N LEU A 50 13.98 12.39 4.28
CA LEU A 50 13.52 11.45 3.26
C LEU A 50 12.13 11.82 2.75
N LEU A 51 11.16 12.04 3.65
CA LEU A 51 9.80 12.39 3.28
C LEU A 51 9.74 13.69 2.47
N CYS A 52 10.49 14.71 2.89
CA CYS A 52 10.54 16.02 2.22
C CYS A 52 11.10 15.88 0.79
N LEU A 53 12.33 15.40 0.65
CA LEU A 53 13.03 15.38 -0.64
C LEU A 53 12.41 14.39 -1.64
N ARG A 54 11.95 13.22 -1.16
CA ARG A 54 11.22 12.26 -1.97
C ARG A 54 9.89 12.85 -2.49
N ALA A 55 9.16 13.60 -1.63
CA ALA A 55 7.91 14.22 -2.04
C ALA A 55 8.11 15.35 -3.05
N VAL A 56 9.18 16.16 -2.93
CA VAL A 56 9.55 17.16 -3.95
C VAL A 56 9.74 16.51 -5.30
N ALA A 57 10.52 15.43 -5.38
CA ALA A 57 10.75 14.71 -6.63
C ALA A 57 9.44 14.12 -7.20
N ALA A 58 8.59 13.54 -6.34
CA ALA A 58 7.28 13.01 -6.73
C ALA A 58 6.36 14.10 -7.30
N LEU A 59 6.28 15.25 -6.64
CA LEU A 59 5.47 16.39 -7.08
C LEU A 59 6.01 16.98 -8.39
N PHE A 60 7.33 17.00 -8.57
CA PHE A 60 7.95 17.43 -9.83
C PHE A 60 7.52 16.53 -11.00
N VAL A 61 7.55 15.21 -10.82
CA VAL A 61 7.08 14.24 -11.82
C VAL A 61 5.58 14.38 -12.10
N LEU A 62 4.78 14.67 -11.07
CA LEU A 62 3.33 14.87 -11.22
C LEU A 62 2.96 16.24 -11.82
N SER A 63 3.87 17.23 -11.81
CA SER A 63 3.57 18.61 -12.18
C SER A 63 2.92 18.78 -13.55
N PRO A 64 3.29 18.06 -14.64
CA PRO A 64 2.61 18.20 -15.93
C PRO A 64 1.16 17.68 -15.89
N ALA A 65 0.91 16.62 -15.10
CA ALA A 65 -0.44 16.07 -14.96
C ALA A 65 -1.32 16.97 -14.08
N ILE A 66 -0.74 17.57 -13.03
CA ILE A 66 -1.40 18.58 -12.18
C ILE A 66 -1.84 19.77 -13.03
N TRP A 67 -0.93 20.31 -13.85
CA TRP A 67 -1.22 21.45 -14.72
C TRP A 67 -2.36 21.15 -15.69
N ARG A 68 -2.35 19.98 -16.34
CA ARG A 68 -3.37 19.57 -17.31
C ARG A 68 -4.74 19.31 -16.69
N GLN A 69 -4.79 18.98 -15.40
CA GLN A 69 -6.01 18.57 -14.70
C GLN A 69 -6.34 19.47 -13.52
N ARG A 70 -5.85 20.71 -13.52
CA ARG A 70 -6.02 21.68 -12.42
C ARG A 70 -7.47 21.89 -12.02
N ASP A 71 -8.39 21.85 -12.99
CA ASP A 71 -9.83 22.08 -12.74
C ASP A 71 -10.44 21.02 -11.81
N LYS A 72 -9.85 19.81 -11.76
CA LYS A 72 -10.30 18.71 -10.90
C LYS A 72 -10.00 18.94 -9.41
N PHE A 73 -9.07 19.84 -9.10
CA PHE A 73 -8.71 20.16 -7.71
C PHE A 73 -9.73 21.11 -7.06
N ALA A 74 -10.51 21.84 -7.85
CA ALA A 74 -11.56 22.74 -7.34
C ALA A 74 -12.85 22.00 -6.95
N GLN A 75 -13.05 20.76 -7.41
CA GLN A 75 -14.29 20.00 -7.26
C GLN A 75 -14.12 18.86 -6.21
N LEU A 76 -13.82 19.23 -4.96
CA LEU A 76 -13.70 18.27 -3.87
C LEU A 76 -15.06 18.03 -3.21
N GLU A 77 -15.70 16.89 -3.47
CA GLU A 77 -17.03 16.57 -2.91
C GLU A 77 -17.03 16.40 -1.38
N ARG A 78 -15.91 16.00 -0.76
CA ARG A 78 -15.81 15.70 0.69
C ARG A 78 -14.47 16.16 1.25
N PRO A 79 -14.25 17.47 1.44
CA PRO A 79 -12.95 18.03 1.82
C PRO A 79 -12.42 17.52 3.17
N VAL A 80 -13.26 17.37 4.17
CA VAL A 80 -12.86 16.84 5.49
C VAL A 80 -12.32 15.42 5.37
N LEU A 81 -13.00 14.56 4.61
CA LEU A 81 -12.56 13.18 4.40
C LEU A 81 -11.26 13.11 3.61
N GLN A 82 -11.03 14.04 2.67
CA GLN A 82 -9.74 14.17 1.97
C GLN A 82 -8.61 14.58 2.92
N VAL A 83 -8.84 15.54 3.81
CA VAL A 83 -7.84 15.95 4.83
C VAL A 83 -7.49 14.78 5.75
N VAL A 84 -8.49 14.06 6.26
CA VAL A 84 -8.26 12.86 7.09
C VAL A 84 -7.47 11.80 6.32
N ARG A 85 -7.80 11.58 5.05
CA ARG A 85 -7.08 10.66 4.17
C ARG A 85 -5.61 11.06 4.01
N VAL A 86 -5.34 12.35 3.76
CA VAL A 86 -3.98 12.87 3.63
C VAL A 86 -3.20 12.72 4.93
N ALA A 87 -3.82 13.05 6.08
CA ALA A 87 -3.19 12.88 7.38
C ALA A 87 -2.83 11.41 7.65
N LEU A 88 -3.76 10.47 7.40
CA LEU A 88 -3.52 9.05 7.57
C LEU A 88 -2.42 8.52 6.65
N SER A 89 -2.42 8.91 5.38
CA SER A 89 -1.39 8.47 4.42
C SER A 89 0.00 9.04 4.78
N THR A 90 0.05 10.24 5.32
CA THR A 90 1.29 10.89 5.73
C THR A 90 1.86 10.24 6.98
N VAL A 91 1.01 10.00 8.00
CA VAL A 91 1.40 9.31 9.23
C VAL A 91 1.83 7.87 8.94
N GLU A 92 1.10 7.17 8.08
CA GLU A 92 1.40 5.80 7.66
C GLU A 92 2.80 5.69 7.03
N VAL A 93 3.11 6.52 6.04
CA VAL A 93 4.43 6.52 5.37
C VAL A 93 5.55 6.89 6.36
N ALA A 94 5.31 7.85 7.25
CA ALA A 94 6.26 8.22 8.29
C ALA A 94 6.50 7.05 9.27
N ALA A 95 5.44 6.37 9.71
CA ALA A 95 5.51 5.21 10.59
C ALA A 95 6.27 4.04 9.94
N PHE A 96 6.03 3.79 8.63
CA PHE A 96 6.75 2.78 7.88
C PHE A 96 8.27 3.03 7.91
N PHE A 97 8.72 4.22 7.47
CA PHE A 97 10.15 4.51 7.44
C PHE A 97 10.75 4.64 8.83
N LEU A 98 10.03 5.15 9.82
CA LEU A 98 10.50 5.17 11.19
C LEU A 98 10.70 3.75 11.75
N ALA A 99 9.80 2.83 11.45
CA ALA A 99 9.96 1.43 11.84
C ALA A 99 11.17 0.76 11.14
N THR A 100 11.43 1.09 9.86
CA THR A 100 12.56 0.52 9.11
C THR A 100 13.93 1.01 9.59
N VAL A 101 13.99 2.11 10.34
CA VAL A 101 15.24 2.54 11.03
C VAL A 101 15.69 1.50 12.06
N TYR A 102 14.73 0.84 12.72
CA TYR A 102 15.01 -0.04 13.88
C TYR A 102 14.78 -1.51 13.58
N LEU A 103 14.01 -1.83 12.53
CA LEU A 103 13.62 -3.20 12.18
C LEU A 103 14.10 -3.58 10.78
N PRO A 104 14.36 -4.89 10.55
CA PRO A 104 14.53 -5.43 9.21
C PRO A 104 13.35 -5.11 8.29
N LEU A 105 13.61 -4.87 7.02
CA LEU A 105 12.57 -4.52 6.04
C LEU A 105 11.48 -5.60 5.94
N ALA A 106 11.88 -6.87 5.98
CA ALA A 106 10.96 -8.01 5.94
C ALA A 106 10.01 -8.03 7.15
N ASP A 107 10.49 -7.65 8.33
CA ASP A 107 9.70 -7.61 9.56
C ASP A 107 8.61 -6.51 9.45
N VAL A 108 9.00 -5.29 9.06
CA VAL A 108 8.05 -4.18 8.85
C VAL A 108 7.01 -4.55 7.80
N THR A 109 7.45 -5.09 6.65
CA THR A 109 6.54 -5.53 5.59
C THR A 109 5.56 -6.61 6.08
N THR A 110 6.03 -7.54 6.92
CA THR A 110 5.15 -8.58 7.50
C THR A 110 4.02 -7.97 8.33
N TYR A 111 4.30 -6.94 9.13
CA TYR A 111 3.25 -6.23 9.89
C TYR A 111 2.26 -5.51 8.97
N TYR A 112 2.73 -4.95 7.86
CA TYR A 112 1.87 -4.32 6.86
C TYR A 112 1.02 -5.30 6.07
N LEU A 113 1.43 -6.58 5.92
CA LEU A 113 0.59 -7.63 5.34
C LEU A 113 -0.64 -7.99 6.19
N ALA A 114 -0.71 -7.52 7.45
CA ALA A 114 -1.92 -7.58 8.25
C ALA A 114 -3.03 -6.61 7.78
N CYS A 115 -2.71 -5.63 6.92
CA CYS A 115 -3.66 -4.63 6.42
C CYS A 115 -4.96 -5.24 5.86
N PRO A 116 -4.98 -6.27 4.99
CA PRO A 116 -6.23 -6.85 4.50
C PRO A 116 -7.10 -7.43 5.61
N ILE A 117 -6.50 -7.92 6.69
CA ILE A 117 -7.20 -8.45 7.86
C ILE A 117 -7.87 -7.30 8.62
N PHE A 118 -7.11 -6.22 8.87
CA PHE A 118 -7.64 -5.00 9.48
C PHE A 118 -8.75 -4.37 8.63
N VAL A 119 -8.57 -4.27 7.30
CA VAL A 119 -9.60 -3.76 6.39
C VAL A 119 -10.88 -4.56 6.50
N THR A 120 -10.81 -5.89 6.53
CA THR A 120 -11.98 -6.75 6.64
C THR A 120 -12.67 -6.60 8.00
N ALA A 121 -11.89 -6.53 9.10
CA ALA A 121 -12.44 -6.32 10.43
C ALA A 121 -13.10 -4.93 10.56
N LEU A 122 -12.45 -3.88 10.06
CA LEU A 122 -12.97 -2.53 10.08
C LEU A 122 -14.19 -2.35 9.19
N SER A 123 -14.24 -2.97 8.00
CA SER A 123 -15.42 -2.91 7.12
C SER A 123 -16.65 -3.52 7.77
N ALA A 124 -16.48 -4.61 8.52
CA ALA A 124 -17.57 -5.22 9.29
C ALA A 124 -18.13 -4.27 10.35
N VAL A 125 -17.26 -3.56 11.07
CA VAL A 125 -17.65 -2.68 12.19
C VAL A 125 -18.12 -1.31 11.68
N VAL A 126 -17.34 -0.67 10.82
CA VAL A 126 -17.56 0.73 10.38
C VAL A 126 -18.62 0.80 9.28
N LEU A 127 -18.54 -0.07 8.28
CA LEU A 127 -19.48 -0.10 7.15
C LEU A 127 -20.70 -0.98 7.43
N ARG A 128 -20.71 -1.69 8.58
CA ARG A 128 -21.78 -2.65 8.96
C ARG A 128 -22.04 -3.69 7.87
N GLU A 129 -20.99 -4.05 7.12
CA GLU A 129 -21.08 -5.11 6.13
C GLU A 129 -21.26 -6.46 6.84
N GLY A 130 -22.18 -7.29 6.38
CA GLY A 130 -22.41 -8.62 6.93
C GLY A 130 -21.21 -9.54 6.72
N VAL A 131 -20.35 -9.63 7.72
CA VAL A 131 -19.19 -10.54 7.71
C VAL A 131 -19.60 -11.86 8.31
N GLY A 132 -19.67 -12.92 7.47
CA GLY A 132 -20.00 -14.26 7.91
C GLY A 132 -18.97 -14.83 8.91
N TRP A 133 -19.39 -15.76 9.80
CA TRP A 133 -18.56 -16.34 10.86
C TRP A 133 -17.20 -16.87 10.38
N ARG A 134 -17.14 -17.44 9.17
CA ARG A 134 -15.89 -17.97 8.60
C ARG A 134 -14.85 -16.88 8.31
N ARG A 135 -15.27 -15.67 7.96
CA ARG A 135 -14.36 -14.53 7.82
C ARG A 135 -13.84 -14.07 9.17
N TRP A 136 -14.70 -14.09 10.21
CA TRP A 136 -14.26 -13.78 11.58
C TRP A 136 -13.22 -14.77 12.07
N VAL A 137 -13.38 -16.08 11.80
CA VAL A 137 -12.35 -17.08 12.10
C VAL A 137 -11.03 -16.76 11.39
N ALA A 138 -11.06 -16.41 10.11
CA ALA A 138 -9.85 -16.05 9.36
C ALA A 138 -9.20 -14.76 9.90
N ILE A 139 -9.99 -13.77 10.32
CA ILE A 139 -9.49 -12.56 10.99
C ILE A 139 -8.74 -12.94 12.28
N VAL A 140 -9.33 -13.78 13.12
CA VAL A 140 -8.70 -14.25 14.38
C VAL A 140 -7.40 -15.01 14.09
N ILE A 141 -7.40 -15.92 13.11
CA ILE A 141 -6.19 -16.65 12.70
C ILE A 141 -5.09 -15.68 12.23
N GLY A 142 -5.46 -14.67 11.43
CA GLY A 142 -4.52 -13.66 10.96
C GLY A 142 -3.95 -12.82 12.12
N PHE A 143 -4.76 -12.45 13.11
CA PHE A 143 -4.27 -11.80 14.33
C PHE A 143 -3.33 -12.70 15.15
N CYS A 144 -3.59 -14.01 15.23
CA CYS A 144 -2.63 -14.94 15.82
C CYS A 144 -1.29 -14.91 15.07
N GLY A 145 -1.33 -14.82 13.73
CA GLY A 145 -0.14 -14.64 12.91
C GLY A 145 0.65 -13.37 13.26
N VAL A 146 -0.04 -12.25 13.47
CA VAL A 146 0.58 -10.99 13.93
C VAL A 146 1.24 -11.16 15.31
N VAL A 147 0.55 -11.80 16.26
CA VAL A 147 1.08 -12.07 17.60
C VAL A 147 2.32 -12.96 17.53
N ILE A 148 2.31 -13.99 16.68
CA ILE A 148 3.48 -14.87 16.47
C ILE A 148 4.66 -14.09 15.88
N ALA A 149 4.41 -13.22 14.89
CA ALA A 149 5.45 -12.37 14.27
C ALA A 149 6.07 -11.40 15.29
N LEU A 150 5.24 -10.81 16.15
CA LEU A 150 5.68 -9.86 17.19
C LEU A 150 6.55 -10.51 18.27
N LYS A 151 6.43 -11.83 18.50
CA LYS A 151 7.06 -12.51 19.65
C LYS A 151 6.90 -11.72 20.96
N PRO A 152 5.68 -11.45 21.46
CA PRO A 152 5.55 -10.74 22.71
C PRO A 152 6.15 -11.61 23.83
N SER A 153 7.40 -11.34 24.23
CA SER A 153 7.91 -11.78 25.51
C SER A 153 7.38 -10.82 26.58
N ALA A 154 7.15 -11.33 27.79
CA ALA A 154 6.63 -10.51 28.89
C ALA A 154 7.49 -9.27 29.21
N GLN A 155 8.64 -9.11 28.58
CA GLN A 155 9.59 -8.01 28.80
C GLN A 155 9.81 -7.08 27.61
N THR A 156 9.37 -7.40 26.38
CA THR A 156 9.69 -6.56 25.20
C THR A 156 8.66 -6.65 24.06
N VAL A 157 7.55 -5.95 24.18
CA VAL A 157 6.86 -5.49 22.96
C VAL A 157 7.73 -4.36 22.42
N SER A 158 8.49 -4.59 21.33
CA SER A 158 9.36 -3.56 20.81
C SER A 158 8.54 -2.39 20.28
N TRP A 159 8.82 -1.17 20.74
CA TRP A 159 8.10 0.03 20.30
C TRP A 159 8.15 0.24 18.78
N PRO A 160 9.22 -0.13 18.02
CA PRO A 160 9.22 -0.04 16.57
C PRO A 160 8.19 -0.96 15.89
N ALA A 161 7.95 -2.17 16.46
CA ALA A 161 6.93 -3.06 15.95
C ALA A 161 5.52 -2.51 16.18
N MET A 162 5.28 -1.83 17.30
CA MET A 162 4.01 -1.14 17.58
C MET A 162 3.79 0.02 16.60
N ILE A 163 4.85 0.75 16.22
CA ILE A 163 4.78 1.78 15.19
C ILE A 163 4.41 1.16 13.84
N ALA A 164 5.04 0.05 13.45
CA ALA A 164 4.73 -0.65 12.21
C ALA A 164 3.27 -1.14 12.17
N LEU A 165 2.77 -1.70 13.27
CA LEU A 165 1.36 -2.11 13.37
C LEU A 165 0.40 -0.92 13.37
N GLY A 166 0.73 0.16 14.06
CA GLY A 166 -0.03 1.41 14.02
C GLY A 166 -0.09 1.98 12.59
N GLY A 167 1.03 1.97 11.88
CA GLY A 167 1.13 2.32 10.46
C GLY A 167 0.24 1.44 9.58
N SER A 168 0.28 0.11 9.78
CA SER A 168 -0.59 -0.84 9.07
C SER A 168 -2.07 -0.60 9.33
N LEU A 169 -2.45 -0.25 10.56
CA LEU A 169 -3.82 0.13 10.90
C LEU A 169 -4.22 1.45 10.23
N CYS A 170 -3.35 2.47 10.26
CA CYS A 170 -3.56 3.72 9.53
C CYS A 170 -3.75 3.47 8.04
N PHE A 171 -2.93 2.60 7.44
CA PHE A 171 -3.05 2.19 6.05
C PHE A 171 -4.39 1.50 5.77
N SER A 172 -4.87 0.68 6.68
CA SER A 172 -6.16 0.00 6.56
C SER A 172 -7.35 0.97 6.59
N VAL A 173 -7.32 1.95 7.48
CA VAL A 173 -8.32 3.04 7.52
C VAL A 173 -8.23 3.90 6.26
N LEU A 174 -7.01 4.22 5.81
CA LEU A 174 -6.75 4.93 4.57
C LEU A 174 -7.38 4.22 3.36
N MET A 175 -7.26 2.88 3.28
CA MET A 175 -7.88 2.07 2.22
C MET A 175 -9.41 2.20 2.23
N LEU A 176 -10.04 2.15 3.42
CA LEU A 176 -11.49 2.33 3.55
C LEU A 176 -11.95 3.73 3.13
N ILE A 177 -11.24 4.77 3.57
CA ILE A 177 -11.55 6.16 3.17
C ILE A 177 -11.35 6.35 1.67
N THR A 178 -10.29 5.78 1.09
CA THR A 178 -10.04 5.83 -0.35
C THR A 178 -11.18 5.17 -1.14
N ARG A 179 -11.74 4.06 -0.63
CA ARG A 179 -12.93 3.41 -1.20
C ARG A 179 -14.17 4.32 -1.15
N LEU A 180 -14.34 5.08 -0.06
CA LEU A 180 -15.44 6.06 0.06
C LEU A 180 -15.27 7.27 -0.87
N LEU A 181 -14.03 7.59 -1.25
CA LEU A 181 -13.65 8.68 -2.14
C LEU A 181 -13.40 8.24 -3.59
N ARG A 182 -13.95 7.09 -4.01
CA ARG A 182 -13.71 6.50 -5.35
C ARG A 182 -14.04 7.42 -6.53
N ALA A 183 -14.90 8.42 -6.33
CA ALA A 183 -15.24 9.42 -7.34
C ALA A 183 -14.13 10.47 -7.54
N THR A 184 -13.23 10.64 -6.55
CA THR A 184 -12.10 11.57 -6.64
C THR A 184 -11.08 11.09 -7.68
N PRO A 185 -10.62 11.96 -8.59
CA PRO A 185 -9.61 11.61 -9.59
C PRO A 185 -8.29 11.17 -8.94
N ASP A 186 -7.63 10.15 -9.53
CA ASP A 186 -6.36 9.59 -9.02
C ASP A 186 -5.27 10.64 -8.89
N ILE A 187 -5.22 11.61 -9.81
CA ILE A 187 -4.23 12.68 -9.77
C ILE A 187 -4.39 13.58 -8.53
N VAL A 188 -5.64 13.86 -8.13
CA VAL A 188 -5.94 14.66 -6.93
C VAL A 188 -5.52 13.89 -5.67
N MET A 189 -5.84 12.58 -5.62
CA MET A 189 -5.46 11.72 -4.50
C MET A 189 -3.94 11.57 -4.37
N ALA A 190 -3.24 11.35 -5.48
CA ALA A 190 -1.79 11.21 -5.47
C ALA A 190 -1.10 12.52 -5.08
N THR A 191 -1.50 13.64 -5.71
CA THR A 191 -0.92 14.95 -5.41
C THR A 191 -1.13 15.34 -3.96
N SER A 192 -2.35 15.21 -3.43
CA SER A 192 -2.65 15.56 -2.04
C SER A 192 -1.84 14.71 -1.04
N GLN A 193 -1.63 13.44 -1.33
CA GLN A 193 -0.78 12.55 -0.52
C GLN A 193 0.67 13.02 -0.50
N PHE A 194 1.27 13.33 -1.65
CA PHE A 194 2.65 13.82 -1.70
C PHE A 194 2.79 15.23 -1.11
N VAL A 195 1.77 16.09 -1.23
CA VAL A 195 1.74 17.38 -0.53
C VAL A 195 1.72 17.20 0.98
N GLY A 196 0.88 16.32 1.52
CA GLY A 196 0.87 16.00 2.94
C GLY A 196 2.21 15.45 3.43
N THR A 197 2.79 14.52 2.67
CA THR A 197 4.12 13.95 2.96
C THR A 197 5.21 15.01 2.92
N PHE A 198 5.16 15.94 1.96
CA PHE A 198 6.07 17.09 1.88
C PHE A 198 5.95 18.00 3.11
N VAL A 199 4.73 18.36 3.50
CA VAL A 199 4.49 19.26 4.64
C VAL A 199 5.04 18.65 5.93
N LEU A 200 4.71 17.39 6.23
CA LEU A 200 5.25 16.70 7.40
C LEU A 200 6.77 16.58 7.32
N GLY A 201 7.29 16.18 6.16
CA GLY A 201 8.72 16.07 5.92
C GLY A 201 9.45 17.39 6.12
N ALA A 202 8.91 18.49 5.61
CA ALA A 202 9.48 19.83 5.77
C ALA A 202 9.47 20.33 7.23
N ILE A 203 8.45 19.96 8.03
CA ILE A 203 8.39 20.26 9.46
C ILE A 203 9.43 19.44 10.23
N MET A 204 9.62 18.17 9.87
CA MET A 204 10.53 17.26 10.55
C MET A 204 11.99 17.41 10.08
N ALA A 205 12.23 17.81 8.83
CA ALA A 205 13.58 17.84 8.22
C ALA A 205 14.59 18.70 9.00
N PRO A 206 14.25 19.86 9.58
CA PRO A 206 15.21 20.67 10.33
C PRO A 206 15.78 19.94 11.56
N PHE A 207 15.02 18.98 12.10
CA PHE A 207 15.45 18.18 13.24
C PHE A 207 16.35 17.03 12.77
N GLY A 208 17.65 17.26 12.70
CA GLY A 208 18.65 16.29 12.23
C GLY A 208 18.93 16.38 10.72
N TRP A 209 18.91 17.59 10.17
CA TRP A 209 19.30 17.83 8.78
C TRP A 209 20.77 17.49 8.54
N VAL A 210 21.00 16.62 7.57
CA VAL A 210 22.33 16.31 7.03
C VAL A 210 22.34 16.74 5.56
N THR A 211 23.26 17.63 5.17
CA THR A 211 23.31 18.10 3.77
C THR A 211 23.66 16.96 2.82
N PRO A 212 22.73 16.59 1.90
CA PRO A 212 22.98 15.47 1.02
C PRO A 212 24.01 15.83 -0.06
N SER A 213 24.87 14.86 -0.39
CA SER A 213 25.75 14.96 -1.56
C SER A 213 24.93 14.86 -2.84
N GLY A 214 25.51 15.27 -3.99
CA GLY A 214 24.84 15.20 -5.29
C GLY A 214 24.36 13.77 -5.64
N SER A 215 25.15 12.75 -5.30
CA SER A 215 24.76 11.34 -5.50
C SER A 215 23.59 10.94 -4.62
N HIS A 216 23.55 11.39 -3.36
CA HIS A 216 22.44 11.10 -2.47
C HIS A 216 21.16 11.86 -2.85
N LEU A 217 21.28 13.09 -3.39
CA LEU A 217 20.12 13.78 -3.98
C LEU A 217 19.48 12.98 -5.11
N ALA A 218 20.30 12.31 -5.95
CA ALA A 218 19.79 11.42 -6.98
C ALA A 218 19.03 10.21 -6.39
N LEU A 219 19.45 9.67 -5.24
CA LEU A 219 18.73 8.59 -4.55
C LEU A 219 17.36 9.06 -4.03
N PHE A 220 17.27 10.26 -3.44
CA PHE A 220 16.00 10.85 -3.04
C PHE A 220 15.06 11.08 -4.24
N ALA A 221 15.59 11.59 -5.34
CA ALA A 221 14.84 11.79 -6.58
C ALA A 221 14.34 10.44 -7.14
N ALA A 222 15.21 9.42 -7.18
CA ALA A 222 14.84 8.08 -7.60
C ALA A 222 13.72 7.50 -6.73
N ALA A 223 13.81 7.64 -5.39
CA ALA A 223 12.77 7.18 -4.47
C ALA A 223 11.42 7.86 -4.75
N GLY A 224 11.40 9.16 -5.06
CA GLY A 224 10.21 9.90 -5.45
C GLY A 224 9.63 9.41 -6.79
N CYS A 225 10.46 9.30 -7.82
CA CYS A 225 10.06 8.81 -9.15
C CYS A 225 9.50 7.38 -9.09
N ILE A 226 10.17 6.49 -8.36
CA ILE A 226 9.74 5.09 -8.17
C ILE A 226 8.36 5.05 -7.48
N SER A 227 8.17 5.85 -6.43
CA SER A 227 6.91 5.89 -5.68
C SER A 227 5.73 6.33 -6.54
N VAL A 228 5.90 7.39 -7.36
CA VAL A 228 4.87 7.85 -8.30
C VAL A 228 4.59 6.78 -9.36
N SER A 229 5.65 6.19 -9.94
CA SER A 229 5.50 5.17 -10.98
C SER A 229 4.79 3.93 -10.45
N ALA A 230 5.14 3.48 -9.24
CA ALA A 230 4.45 2.38 -8.57
C ALA A 230 2.96 2.69 -8.34
N LEU A 231 2.64 3.90 -7.86
CA LEU A 231 1.26 4.34 -7.64
C LEU A 231 0.46 4.39 -8.95
N LEU A 232 1.05 4.88 -10.02
CA LEU A 232 0.40 4.91 -11.34
C LEU A 232 0.18 3.49 -11.89
N CYS A 233 1.14 2.58 -11.70
CA CYS A 233 1.02 1.18 -12.11
C CYS A 233 -0.12 0.47 -11.35
N VAL A 234 -0.23 0.63 -10.03
CA VAL A 234 -1.31 0.00 -9.25
C VAL A 234 -2.68 0.55 -9.64
N ASN A 235 -2.78 1.88 -9.82
CA ASN A 235 -4.03 2.49 -10.27
C ASN A 235 -4.44 1.98 -11.66
N ARG A 236 -3.49 1.85 -12.58
CA ARG A 236 -3.75 1.32 -13.92
C ARG A 236 -4.11 -0.17 -13.88
N ALA A 237 -3.45 -0.97 -13.04
CA ALA A 237 -3.77 -2.38 -12.84
C ALA A 237 -5.22 -2.58 -12.39
N LEU A 238 -5.68 -1.79 -11.42
CA LEU A 238 -7.05 -1.82 -10.89
C LEU A 238 -8.10 -1.34 -11.90
N LYS A 239 -7.71 -0.55 -12.90
CA LYS A 239 -8.60 -0.13 -14.01
C LYS A 239 -8.69 -1.19 -15.12
N LEU A 240 -7.63 -1.96 -15.34
CA LEU A 240 -7.58 -2.98 -16.40
C LEU A 240 -8.18 -4.32 -15.97
N ALA A 241 -8.15 -4.63 -14.68
CA ALA A 241 -8.65 -5.91 -14.17
C ALA A 241 -9.38 -5.74 -12.83
N PRO A 242 -10.37 -6.60 -12.54
CA PRO A 242 -11.05 -6.60 -11.26
C PRO A 242 -10.07 -6.73 -10.09
N ALA A 243 -10.30 -5.96 -9.01
CA ALA A 243 -9.48 -6.03 -7.79
C ALA A 243 -9.33 -7.47 -7.28
N SER A 244 -10.40 -8.26 -7.43
CA SER A 244 -10.43 -9.70 -7.11
C SER A 244 -9.45 -10.58 -7.93
N ILE A 245 -8.79 -10.06 -8.93
CA ILE A 245 -7.76 -10.76 -9.68
C ILE A 245 -6.37 -10.21 -9.32
N VAL A 246 -6.23 -8.89 -9.18
CA VAL A 246 -4.91 -8.27 -9.05
C VAL A 246 -4.42 -8.10 -7.61
N VAL A 247 -5.33 -7.89 -6.64
CA VAL A 247 -4.96 -7.66 -5.24
C VAL A 247 -4.16 -8.80 -4.58
N PRO A 248 -4.43 -10.11 -4.84
CA PRO A 248 -3.62 -11.18 -4.25
C PRO A 248 -2.14 -11.10 -4.60
N TYR A 249 -1.79 -10.50 -5.73
CA TYR A 249 -0.39 -10.34 -6.12
C TYR A 249 0.38 -9.35 -5.21
N GLN A 250 -0.31 -8.53 -4.42
CA GLN A 250 0.32 -7.68 -3.39
C GLN A 250 1.05 -8.51 -2.32
N TYR A 251 0.61 -9.74 -2.04
CA TYR A 251 1.34 -10.61 -1.12
C TYR A 251 2.75 -10.98 -1.59
N SER A 252 3.05 -10.82 -2.89
CA SER A 252 4.42 -10.98 -3.41
C SER A 252 5.40 -9.93 -2.85
N MET A 253 4.90 -8.86 -2.24
CA MET A 253 5.71 -7.82 -1.60
C MET A 253 6.68 -8.41 -0.56
N ILE A 254 6.26 -9.44 0.19
CA ILE A 254 7.13 -10.07 1.18
C ILE A 254 8.34 -10.76 0.53
N VAL A 255 8.17 -11.34 -0.65
CA VAL A 255 9.27 -11.98 -1.38
C VAL A 255 10.34 -10.96 -1.75
N TRP A 256 9.91 -9.80 -2.25
CA TRP A 256 10.80 -8.70 -2.60
C TRP A 256 11.44 -8.08 -1.36
N ALA A 257 10.67 -7.89 -0.26
CA ALA A 257 11.18 -7.34 0.99
C ALA A 257 12.26 -8.25 1.61
N VAL A 258 12.04 -9.58 1.59
CA VAL A 258 13.05 -10.55 2.04
C VAL A 258 14.28 -10.51 1.13
N MET A 259 14.07 -10.50 -0.19
CA MET A 259 15.16 -10.47 -1.17
C MET A 259 16.02 -9.22 -1.03
N PHE A 260 15.41 -8.02 -0.96
CA PHE A 260 16.15 -6.77 -0.76
C PHE A 260 16.76 -6.69 0.63
N GLY A 261 16.08 -7.21 1.66
CA GLY A 261 16.60 -7.31 3.02
C GLY A 261 17.91 -8.11 3.07
N LEU A 262 17.92 -9.28 2.42
CA LEU A 262 19.10 -10.14 2.35
C LEU A 262 20.23 -9.52 1.49
N ILE A 263 19.90 -9.04 0.29
CA ILE A 263 20.93 -8.61 -0.69
C ILE A 263 21.54 -7.25 -0.29
N VAL A 264 20.73 -6.31 0.18
CA VAL A 264 21.17 -4.94 0.44
C VAL A 264 21.64 -4.73 1.87
N PHE A 265 20.96 -5.39 2.84
CA PHE A 265 21.19 -5.16 4.27
C PHE A 265 21.77 -6.36 5.01
N GLY A 266 21.81 -7.55 4.39
CA GLY A 266 22.20 -8.79 5.08
C GLY A 266 21.19 -9.25 6.15
N ASP A 267 19.97 -8.67 6.14
CA ASP A 267 18.92 -8.96 7.11
C ASP A 267 18.32 -10.34 6.87
N VAL A 268 18.43 -11.24 7.83
CA VAL A 268 17.77 -12.55 7.80
C VAL A 268 16.49 -12.48 8.64
N PRO A 269 15.28 -12.67 8.05
CA PRO A 269 14.05 -12.63 8.82
C PRO A 269 14.03 -13.71 9.89
N SER A 270 13.52 -13.38 11.08
CA SER A 270 13.42 -14.35 12.16
C SER A 270 12.39 -15.42 11.83
N ARG A 271 12.58 -16.65 12.38
CA ARG A 271 11.63 -17.76 12.17
C ARG A 271 10.19 -17.39 12.54
N SER A 272 10.00 -16.55 13.57
CA SER A 272 8.66 -16.11 13.98
C SER A 272 8.04 -15.15 12.98
N VAL A 273 8.82 -14.24 12.39
CA VAL A 273 8.35 -13.35 11.33
C VAL A 273 7.94 -14.16 10.10
N VAL A 274 8.73 -15.18 9.72
CA VAL A 274 8.38 -16.08 8.61
C VAL A 274 7.08 -16.85 8.90
N LEU A 275 6.97 -17.47 10.07
CA LEU A 275 5.78 -18.23 10.46
C LEU A 275 4.54 -17.34 10.58
N GLY A 276 4.66 -16.19 11.26
CA GLY A 276 3.58 -15.21 11.37
C GLY A 276 3.14 -14.68 10.02
N GLY A 277 4.10 -14.34 9.14
CA GLY A 277 3.85 -13.88 7.77
C GLY A 277 3.10 -14.92 6.93
N LEU A 278 3.48 -16.20 7.00
CA LEU A 278 2.76 -17.28 6.31
C LEU A 278 1.31 -17.41 6.80
N ILE A 279 1.07 -17.29 8.10
CA ILE A 279 -0.29 -17.33 8.69
C ILE A 279 -1.10 -16.13 8.22
N ILE A 280 -0.53 -14.92 8.25
CA ILE A 280 -1.18 -13.68 7.78
C ILE A 280 -1.56 -13.80 6.30
N ILE A 281 -0.62 -14.23 5.45
CA ILE A 281 -0.86 -14.44 4.02
C ILE A 281 -1.96 -15.47 3.79
N GLY A 282 -1.89 -16.61 4.49
CA GLY A 282 -2.89 -17.67 4.37
C GLY A 282 -4.28 -17.21 4.77
N ALA A 283 -4.42 -16.49 5.89
CA ALA A 283 -5.67 -15.91 6.35
C ALA A 283 -6.21 -14.86 5.36
N GLY A 284 -5.37 -13.96 4.88
CA GLY A 284 -5.76 -12.93 3.92
C GLY A 284 -6.18 -13.51 2.57
N LEU A 285 -5.46 -14.49 2.03
CA LEU A 285 -5.83 -15.18 0.80
C LEU A 285 -7.15 -15.96 0.96
N TYR A 286 -7.38 -16.59 2.12
CA TYR A 286 -8.64 -17.26 2.39
C TYR A 286 -9.82 -16.28 2.38
N ILE A 287 -9.70 -15.14 3.08
CA ILE A 287 -10.74 -14.09 3.09
C ILE A 287 -11.03 -13.66 1.65
N PHE A 288 -9.99 -13.38 0.88
CA PHE A 288 -10.09 -12.92 -0.48
C PHE A 288 -10.77 -13.93 -1.43
N LEU A 289 -10.33 -15.19 -1.42
CA LEU A 289 -10.92 -16.25 -2.26
C LEU A 289 -12.39 -16.47 -1.94
N ARG A 290 -12.76 -16.34 -0.66
CA ARG A 290 -14.14 -16.47 -0.22
C ARG A 290 -15.00 -15.30 -0.67
N GLU A 291 -14.52 -14.06 -0.61
CA GLU A 291 -15.24 -12.90 -1.15
C GLU A 291 -15.51 -13.06 -2.64
N ARG A 292 -14.51 -13.53 -3.39
CA ARG A 292 -14.64 -13.82 -4.81
C ARG A 292 -15.73 -14.88 -5.09
N LYS A 293 -15.83 -15.92 -4.26
CA LYS A 293 -16.86 -16.96 -4.41
C LYS A 293 -18.25 -16.39 -4.15
N LEU A 294 -18.45 -15.68 -3.06
CA LEU A 294 -19.74 -15.07 -2.71
C LEU A 294 -20.20 -14.00 -3.71
N GLY A 295 -19.30 -13.19 -4.24
CA GLY A 295 -19.61 -12.23 -5.31
C GLY A 295 -20.08 -12.90 -6.61
N ARG A 296 -19.59 -14.11 -6.92
CA ARG A 296 -20.06 -14.91 -8.06
C ARG A 296 -21.44 -15.52 -7.81
N GLU A 297 -21.68 -16.01 -6.62
CA GLU A 297 -22.98 -16.60 -6.23
C GLU A 297 -24.09 -15.52 -6.22
N GLY A 298 -23.79 -14.29 -5.76
CA GLY A 298 -24.74 -13.17 -5.77
C GLY A 298 -25.11 -12.69 -7.18
N VAL A 299 -24.22 -12.76 -8.15
CA VAL A 299 -24.50 -12.43 -9.56
C VAL A 299 -25.31 -13.54 -10.26
N ALA A 300 -25.14 -14.79 -9.84
CA ALA A 300 -25.88 -15.92 -10.43
C ALA A 300 -27.34 -16.00 -9.97
N ILE A 301 -27.74 -15.32 -8.90
CA ILE A 301 -29.08 -15.35 -8.32
C ILE A 301 -29.97 -14.20 -8.80
N SER A 302 -29.42 -13.21 -9.52
CA SER A 302 -30.22 -12.15 -10.13
C SER A 302 -30.82 -12.66 -11.45
N PRO A 303 -32.15 -12.90 -11.57
CA PRO A 303 -32.75 -13.29 -12.83
C PRO A 303 -32.58 -12.15 -13.84
N PRO A 304 -32.46 -12.45 -15.16
CA PRO A 304 -32.45 -11.44 -16.19
C PRO A 304 -33.80 -10.69 -16.18
N ALA A 305 -33.73 -9.36 -16.14
CA ALA A 305 -34.88 -8.46 -16.26
C ALA A 305 -35.47 -8.47 -17.67
#